data_2a7c1d26f985d55e4cd503a5de0ab596
#
_entry.id   2a7c1d26f985d55e4cd503a5de0ab596
#
_cell.length_a   1.000
_cell.length_b   1.000
_cell.length_c   1.000
_cell.angle_alpha   90.00
_cell.angle_beta   90.00
_cell.angle_gamma   90.00
#
_symmetry.space_group_name_H-M   'P 1'
#
loop_
_entity.id
_entity.type
_entity.pdbx_description
1 polymer ?
#
loop_
_entity_poly.entity_id
_entity_poly.type
_entity_poly.pdbx_seq_one_letter_code
_entity_poly.pdbx_strand_id
1 'polypeptide(L)'
;MINLVSRMHDRPIIEIQSSMSKYNPFAMKAGFQFIRQERPKSYESALRVFQRHFRSDPGDNEAIVKELFAMSESRRRRALRDLVADYHKNSSLAKAGRNRGTTIQDIADSLVDEASIVKLLKDIHNLSFTSPLYGVYRNPDFGRQLPDTLPLLAFDKQPLNKPLEIALPA
;
A
#
# COMPACT_ATOMS: atom_id res chain seq x y z
N MET A 1 8.22 9.21 18.22
CA MET A 1 7.31 10.28 17.72
C MET A 1 5.87 9.80 17.51
N ILE A 2 5.56 8.77 16.70
CA ILE A 2 4.18 8.33 16.42
C ILE A 2 3.41 7.97 17.70
N ASN A 3 4.00 7.19 18.61
CA ASN A 3 3.35 6.83 19.87
C ASN A 3 3.01 8.07 20.71
N LEU A 4 3.91 9.04 20.79
CA LEU A 4 3.67 10.30 21.50
C LEU A 4 2.46 11.05 20.94
N VAL A 5 2.44 11.28 19.63
CA VAL A 5 1.32 11.97 18.97
C VAL A 5 0.00 11.22 19.21
N SER A 6 0.03 9.88 19.14
CA SER A 6 -1.15 9.06 19.40
C SER A 6 -1.65 9.17 20.86
N ARG A 7 -0.73 9.32 21.83
CA ARG A 7 -1.11 9.49 23.25
C ARG A 7 -1.68 10.87 23.55
N MET A 8 -1.14 11.91 22.91
CA MET A 8 -1.59 13.31 23.08
C MET A 8 -2.91 13.59 22.34
N HIS A 9 -3.37 12.66 21.50
CA HIS A 9 -4.60 12.86 20.76
C HIS A 9 -5.83 12.70 21.65
N ASP A 10 -6.80 13.61 21.51
CA ASP A 10 -8.05 13.58 22.26
C ASP A 10 -9.05 12.56 21.68
N ARG A 11 -8.60 11.32 21.54
CA ARG A 11 -9.41 10.18 21.07
C ARG A 11 -9.00 8.90 21.77
N PRO A 12 -9.96 8.05 22.16
CA PRO A 12 -9.68 6.77 22.81
C PRO A 12 -9.11 5.73 21.84
N ILE A 13 -9.44 5.87 20.56
CA ILE A 13 -9.02 4.95 19.50
C ILE A 13 -8.46 5.78 18.34
N ILE A 14 -7.30 5.37 17.86
CA ILE A 14 -6.64 5.97 16.71
C ILE A 14 -6.40 4.87 15.69
N GLU A 15 -6.75 5.16 14.44
CA GLU A 15 -6.65 4.23 13.33
C GLU A 15 -5.56 4.66 12.36
N ILE A 16 -4.86 3.70 11.82
CA ILE A 16 -3.86 3.92 10.77
C ILE A 16 -4.08 2.94 9.63
N GLN A 17 -4.05 3.44 8.42
CA GLN A 17 -4.01 2.63 7.22
C GLN A 17 -2.70 2.91 6.49
N SER A 18 -1.83 1.91 6.37
CA SER A 18 -0.51 2.09 5.80
C SER A 18 -0.03 0.85 5.06
N SER A 19 0.28 1.02 3.79
CA SER A 19 0.99 0.00 3.00
C SER A 19 2.46 -0.11 3.39
N MET A 20 3.09 0.97 3.86
CA MET A 20 4.48 0.97 4.34
C MET A 20 4.68 0.11 5.59
N SER A 21 3.65 -0.08 6.40
CA SER A 21 3.72 -0.89 7.62
C SER A 21 4.01 -2.37 7.36
N LYS A 22 3.91 -2.85 6.13
CA LYS A 22 4.34 -4.20 5.71
C LYS A 22 5.86 -4.35 5.69
N TYR A 23 6.56 -3.29 5.31
CA TYR A 23 8.01 -3.31 5.13
C TYR A 23 8.74 -2.68 6.32
N ASN A 24 8.09 -1.71 6.96
CA ASN A 24 8.64 -0.99 8.10
C ASN A 24 7.66 -1.08 9.28
N PRO A 25 8.04 -1.76 10.38
CA PRO A 25 7.17 -1.99 11.53
C PRO A 25 6.97 -0.75 12.41
N PHE A 26 7.07 0.47 11.87
CA PHE A 26 6.99 1.71 12.65
C PHE A 26 5.71 1.84 13.46
N ALA A 27 4.57 1.46 12.88
CA ALA A 27 3.28 1.54 13.57
C ALA A 27 3.17 0.45 14.67
N MET A 28 3.64 -0.77 14.42
CA MET A 28 3.75 -1.81 15.45
C MET A 28 4.63 -1.37 16.61
N LYS A 29 5.80 -0.80 16.32
CA LYS A 29 6.71 -0.25 17.33
C LYS A 29 6.12 0.94 18.08
N ALA A 30 5.10 1.60 17.53
CA ALA A 30 4.33 2.65 18.18
C ALA A 30 3.13 2.13 19.00
N GLY A 31 2.90 0.81 19.04
CA GLY A 31 1.83 0.18 19.80
C GLY A 31 0.54 -0.09 19.04
N PHE A 32 0.52 0.12 17.72
CA PHE A 32 -0.64 -0.24 16.90
C PHE A 32 -0.75 -1.75 16.75
N GLN A 33 -1.96 -2.25 16.92
CA GLN A 33 -2.32 -3.64 16.64
C GLN A 33 -2.97 -3.71 15.26
N PHE A 34 -2.46 -4.55 14.37
CA PHE A 34 -3.05 -4.76 13.04
C PHE A 34 -4.17 -5.78 13.11
N ILE A 35 -5.37 -5.36 12.70
CA ILE A 35 -6.59 -6.15 12.86
C ILE A 35 -6.96 -6.89 11.58
N ARG A 36 -6.84 -6.24 10.43
CA ARG A 36 -7.29 -6.80 9.16
C ARG A 36 -6.51 -6.21 7.98
N GLN A 37 -6.24 -7.09 7.02
CA GLN A 37 -5.79 -6.70 5.70
C GLN A 37 -7.01 -6.64 4.78
N GLU A 38 -7.41 -5.46 4.34
CA GLU A 38 -8.46 -5.31 3.34
C GLU A 38 -7.89 -5.42 1.94
N ARG A 39 -8.64 -6.10 1.05
CA ARG A 39 -8.27 -6.15 -0.37
C ARG A 39 -8.53 -4.79 -1.00
N PRO A 40 -7.64 -4.26 -1.85
CA PRO A 40 -7.92 -3.06 -2.62
C PRO A 40 -9.18 -3.24 -3.48
N LYS A 41 -9.90 -2.16 -3.73
CA LYS A 41 -11.09 -2.18 -4.60
C LYS A 41 -10.79 -2.67 -6.03
N SER A 42 -9.56 -2.48 -6.49
CA SER A 42 -9.07 -2.92 -7.81
C SER A 42 -8.66 -4.39 -7.85
N TYR A 43 -8.57 -5.09 -6.70
CA TYR A 43 -8.07 -6.46 -6.63
C TYR A 43 -8.79 -7.43 -7.57
N GLU A 44 -10.11 -7.48 -7.50
CA GLU A 44 -10.92 -8.41 -8.29
C GLU A 44 -10.86 -8.11 -9.79
N SER A 45 -10.75 -6.84 -10.19
CA SER A 45 -10.64 -6.48 -11.60
C SER A 45 -9.26 -6.83 -12.16
N ALA A 46 -8.20 -6.52 -11.43
CA ALA A 46 -6.85 -6.88 -11.81
C ALA A 46 -6.66 -8.40 -11.89
N LEU A 47 -7.11 -9.13 -10.87
CA LEU A 47 -7.02 -10.60 -10.84
C LEU A 47 -7.68 -11.22 -12.08
N ARG A 48 -8.88 -10.75 -12.49
CA ARG A 48 -9.56 -11.23 -13.70
C ARG A 48 -8.77 -10.97 -14.96
N VAL A 49 -8.07 -9.84 -15.08
CA VAL A 49 -7.22 -9.54 -16.22
C VAL A 49 -6.04 -10.51 -16.26
N PHE A 50 -5.36 -10.72 -15.12
CA PHE A 50 -4.25 -11.68 -15.07
C PHE A 50 -4.71 -13.11 -15.41
N GLN A 51 -5.76 -13.62 -14.79
CA GLN A 51 -6.29 -14.97 -15.04
C GLN A 51 -6.73 -15.19 -16.50
N ARG A 52 -7.14 -14.14 -17.22
CA ARG A 52 -7.53 -14.22 -18.63
C ARG A 52 -6.34 -14.45 -19.55
N HIS A 53 -5.19 -13.87 -19.22
CA HIS A 53 -4.05 -13.80 -20.12
C HIS A 53 -2.86 -14.66 -19.70
N PHE A 54 -2.70 -14.89 -18.39
CA PHE A 54 -1.53 -15.54 -17.81
C PHE A 54 -1.88 -16.77 -16.99
N ARG A 55 -0.92 -17.69 -16.90
CA ARG A 55 -0.98 -18.87 -16.02
C ARG A 55 -0.20 -18.67 -14.73
N SER A 56 0.81 -17.80 -14.76
CA SER A 56 1.68 -17.48 -13.65
C SER A 56 0.97 -16.63 -12.60
N ASP A 57 1.52 -16.64 -11.38
CA ASP A 57 1.03 -15.81 -10.29
C ASP A 57 1.21 -14.32 -10.63
N PRO A 58 0.21 -13.46 -10.36
CA PRO A 58 0.30 -12.02 -10.58
C PRO A 58 1.47 -11.33 -9.85
N GLY A 59 2.00 -11.94 -8.80
CA GLY A 59 3.17 -11.44 -8.06
C GLY A 59 4.51 -11.78 -8.71
N ASP A 60 4.55 -12.74 -9.62
CA ASP A 60 5.77 -13.15 -10.31
C ASP A 60 5.94 -12.38 -11.63
N ASN A 61 6.52 -11.19 -11.52
CA ASN A 61 6.73 -10.32 -12.68
C ASN A 61 7.62 -10.95 -13.76
N GLU A 62 8.61 -11.76 -13.37
CA GLU A 62 9.52 -12.39 -14.33
C GLU A 62 8.80 -13.46 -15.14
N ALA A 63 8.00 -14.29 -14.48
CA ALA A 63 7.20 -15.31 -15.19
C ALA A 63 6.16 -14.67 -16.12
N ILE A 64 5.48 -13.61 -15.68
CA ILE A 64 4.53 -12.84 -16.50
C ILE A 64 5.21 -12.25 -17.74
N VAL A 65 6.38 -11.67 -17.60
CA VAL A 65 7.13 -11.11 -18.73
C VAL A 65 7.53 -12.22 -19.71
N LYS A 66 8.04 -13.35 -19.22
CA LYS A 66 8.36 -14.51 -20.08
C LYS A 66 7.14 -15.00 -20.84
N GLU A 67 5.97 -15.12 -20.19
CA GLU A 67 4.73 -15.48 -20.85
C GLU A 67 4.32 -14.46 -21.91
N LEU A 68 4.43 -13.16 -21.63
CA LEU A 68 4.12 -12.09 -22.60
C LEU A 68 4.97 -12.20 -23.86
N PHE A 69 6.29 -12.41 -23.71
CA PHE A 69 7.19 -12.53 -24.86
C PHE A 69 7.03 -13.86 -25.63
N ALA A 70 6.52 -14.90 -24.97
CA ALA A 70 6.18 -16.17 -25.61
C ALA A 70 4.85 -16.14 -26.38
N MET A 71 4.02 -15.12 -26.18
CA MET A 71 2.74 -14.98 -26.89
C MET A 71 2.94 -14.51 -28.33
N SER A 72 1.97 -14.83 -29.20
CA SER A 72 1.87 -14.16 -30.49
C SER A 72 1.65 -12.66 -30.31
N GLU A 73 2.11 -11.87 -31.28
CA GLU A 73 2.03 -10.40 -31.19
C GLU A 73 0.59 -9.89 -30.91
N SER A 74 -0.39 -10.47 -31.58
CA SER A 74 -1.79 -10.11 -31.42
C SER A 74 -2.31 -10.39 -29.99
N ARG A 75 -1.90 -11.51 -29.39
CA ARG A 75 -2.26 -11.88 -28.00
C ARG A 75 -1.53 -10.98 -27.01
N ARG A 76 -0.25 -10.72 -27.21
CA ARG A 76 0.55 -9.82 -26.39
C ARG A 76 -0.01 -8.41 -26.36
N ARG A 77 -0.32 -7.83 -27.53
CA ARG A 77 -0.97 -6.52 -27.62
C ARG A 77 -2.30 -6.46 -26.87
N ARG A 78 -3.13 -7.50 -26.98
CA ARG A 78 -4.40 -7.58 -26.25
C ARG A 78 -4.16 -7.64 -24.75
N ALA A 79 -3.23 -8.46 -24.27
CA ALA A 79 -2.90 -8.57 -22.85
C ALA A 79 -2.40 -7.24 -22.30
N LEU A 80 -1.46 -6.58 -22.97
CA LEU A 80 -0.94 -5.26 -22.56
C LEU A 80 -2.03 -4.21 -22.53
N ARG A 81 -2.88 -4.16 -23.55
CA ARG A 81 -4.02 -3.22 -23.57
C ARG A 81 -4.97 -3.44 -22.40
N ASP A 82 -5.31 -4.67 -22.07
CA ASP A 82 -6.23 -4.98 -20.98
C ASP A 82 -5.60 -4.65 -19.61
N LEU A 83 -4.28 -4.89 -19.41
CA LEU A 83 -3.53 -4.49 -18.24
C LEU A 83 -3.51 -2.95 -18.07
N VAL A 84 -3.17 -2.23 -19.15
CA VAL A 84 -3.16 -0.75 -19.15
C VAL A 84 -4.55 -0.20 -18.88
N ALA A 85 -5.59 -0.76 -19.49
CA ALA A 85 -6.97 -0.33 -19.28
C ALA A 85 -7.42 -0.49 -17.84
N ASP A 86 -7.14 -1.64 -17.21
CA ASP A 86 -7.47 -1.87 -15.81
C ASP A 86 -6.69 -0.94 -14.88
N TYR A 87 -5.38 -0.77 -15.12
CA TYR A 87 -4.54 0.14 -14.35
C TYR A 87 -5.06 1.58 -14.41
N HIS A 88 -5.34 2.11 -15.62
CA HIS A 88 -5.86 3.46 -15.79
C HIS A 88 -7.28 3.64 -15.22
N LYS A 89 -8.11 2.60 -15.26
CA LYS A 89 -9.43 2.64 -14.65
C LYS A 89 -9.36 2.84 -13.13
N ASN A 90 -8.38 2.21 -12.48
CA ASN A 90 -8.30 2.12 -11.03
C ASN A 90 -7.31 3.10 -10.39
N SER A 91 -6.32 3.61 -11.15
CA SER A 91 -5.31 4.55 -10.67
C SER A 91 -5.66 6.00 -10.98
N SER A 92 -5.78 6.82 -9.94
CA SER A 92 -5.95 8.28 -10.10
C SER A 92 -4.70 8.94 -10.68
N LEU A 93 -3.51 8.46 -10.30
CA LEU A 93 -2.23 8.96 -10.82
C LEU A 93 -2.08 8.67 -12.31
N ALA A 94 -2.42 7.45 -12.76
CA ALA A 94 -2.37 7.09 -14.16
C ALA A 94 -3.36 7.94 -14.99
N LYS A 95 -4.56 8.20 -14.46
CA LYS A 95 -5.54 9.10 -15.09
C LYS A 95 -5.01 10.53 -15.22
N ALA A 96 -4.43 11.07 -14.15
CA ALA A 96 -3.91 12.44 -14.11
C ALA A 96 -2.68 12.62 -15.03
N GLY A 97 -1.82 11.59 -15.12
CA GLY A 97 -0.61 11.63 -15.95
C GLY A 97 -0.85 11.41 -17.46
N ARG A 98 -2.08 11.08 -17.87
CA ARG A 98 -2.39 10.85 -19.27
C ARG A 98 -2.57 12.16 -20.02
N ASN A 99 -1.79 12.37 -21.07
CA ASN A 99 -1.92 13.52 -21.95
C ASN A 99 -3.28 13.52 -22.67
N ARG A 100 -3.83 14.73 -22.92
CA ARG A 100 -5.06 14.87 -23.70
C ARG A 100 -4.84 14.31 -25.11
N GLY A 101 -5.72 13.39 -25.54
CA GLY A 101 -5.64 12.75 -26.84
C GLY A 101 -4.92 11.40 -26.85
N THR A 102 -4.13 11.05 -25.84
CA THR A 102 -3.50 9.73 -25.77
C THR A 102 -4.52 8.65 -25.41
N THR A 103 -4.65 7.62 -26.25
CA THR A 103 -5.56 6.50 -26.00
C THR A 103 -4.90 5.42 -25.14
N ILE A 104 -5.71 4.51 -24.59
CA ILE A 104 -5.19 3.30 -23.90
C ILE A 104 -4.37 2.43 -24.86
N GLN A 105 -4.75 2.39 -26.13
CA GLN A 105 -4.04 1.66 -27.15
C GLN A 105 -2.65 2.25 -27.38
N ASP A 106 -2.53 3.59 -27.50
CA ASP A 106 -1.24 4.26 -27.69
C ASP A 106 -0.28 3.97 -26.53
N ILE A 107 -0.79 3.96 -25.30
CA ILE A 107 0.00 3.63 -24.11
C ILE A 107 0.44 2.17 -24.16
N ALA A 108 -0.46 1.25 -24.52
CA ALA A 108 -0.12 -0.17 -24.60
C ALA A 108 0.90 -0.44 -25.72
N ASP A 109 0.79 0.23 -26.86
CA ASP A 109 1.71 0.10 -28.00
C ASP A 109 3.09 0.72 -27.71
N SER A 110 3.17 1.66 -26.77
CA SER A 110 4.46 2.23 -26.29
C SER A 110 5.25 1.30 -25.37
N LEU A 111 4.63 0.25 -24.81
CA LEU A 111 5.26 -0.75 -23.94
C LEU A 111 6.02 -1.81 -24.78
N VAL A 112 7.15 -1.42 -25.34
CA VAL A 112 7.93 -2.27 -26.26
C VAL A 112 9.03 -3.03 -25.52
N ASP A 113 9.65 -2.39 -24.53
CA ASP A 113 10.77 -2.95 -23.79
C ASP A 113 10.34 -3.62 -22.47
N GLU A 114 11.15 -4.57 -22.02
CA GLU A 114 10.91 -5.32 -20.80
C GLU A 114 10.83 -4.43 -19.57
N ALA A 115 11.67 -3.39 -19.49
CA ALA A 115 11.73 -2.51 -18.32
C ALA A 115 10.43 -1.72 -18.13
N SER A 116 9.85 -1.22 -19.21
CA SER A 116 8.55 -0.54 -19.21
C SER A 116 7.41 -1.47 -18.80
N ILE A 117 7.43 -2.72 -19.28
CA ILE A 117 6.44 -3.73 -18.91
C ILE A 117 6.58 -4.09 -17.41
N VAL A 118 7.78 -4.35 -16.93
CA VAL A 118 8.04 -4.63 -15.50
C VAL A 118 7.59 -3.48 -14.62
N LYS A 119 7.81 -2.24 -15.04
CA LYS A 119 7.32 -1.06 -14.31
C LYS A 119 5.80 -1.06 -14.22
N LEU A 120 5.09 -1.28 -15.32
CA LEU A 120 3.62 -1.37 -15.32
C LEU A 120 3.14 -2.49 -14.38
N LEU A 121 3.76 -3.68 -14.44
CA LEU A 121 3.39 -4.81 -13.57
C LEU A 121 3.59 -4.47 -12.08
N LYS A 122 4.70 -3.83 -11.73
CA LYS A 122 4.95 -3.34 -10.36
C LYS A 122 3.91 -2.32 -9.90
N ASP A 123 3.53 -1.39 -10.79
CA ASP A 123 2.52 -0.38 -10.48
C ASP A 123 1.14 -1.02 -10.26
N ILE A 124 0.76 -2.00 -11.10
CA ILE A 124 -0.47 -2.78 -10.92
C ILE A 124 -0.41 -3.60 -9.63
N HIS A 125 0.73 -4.23 -9.33
CA HIS A 125 0.91 -5.00 -8.10
C HIS A 125 0.71 -4.11 -6.87
N ASN A 126 1.36 -2.96 -6.84
CA ASN A 126 1.24 -2.00 -5.74
C ASN A 126 -0.19 -1.48 -5.57
N LEU A 127 -0.90 -1.23 -6.68
CA LEU A 127 -2.27 -0.73 -6.66
C LEU A 127 -3.28 -1.79 -6.24
N SER A 128 -3.14 -3.02 -6.75
CA SER A 128 -4.22 -4.00 -6.72
C SER A 128 -3.95 -5.21 -5.83
N PHE A 129 -2.69 -5.60 -5.65
CA PHE A 129 -2.34 -6.79 -4.86
C PHE A 129 -1.67 -6.46 -3.54
N THR A 130 -1.25 -5.20 -3.35
CA THR A 130 -0.67 -4.74 -2.10
C THR A 130 -1.74 -4.07 -1.25
N SER A 131 -2.37 -4.81 -0.36
CA SER A 131 -3.36 -4.24 0.58
C SER A 131 -2.66 -3.45 1.68
N PRO A 132 -3.12 -2.25 2.02
CA PRO A 132 -2.63 -1.56 3.20
C PRO A 132 -2.95 -2.35 4.46
N LEU A 133 -2.07 -2.29 5.45
CA LEU A 133 -2.37 -2.80 6.78
C LEU A 133 -3.24 -1.80 7.53
N TYR A 134 -4.30 -2.31 8.15
CA TYR A 134 -5.19 -1.54 9.01
C TYR A 134 -4.83 -1.81 10.46
N GLY A 135 -4.38 -0.78 11.16
CA GLY A 135 -3.96 -0.87 12.54
C GLY A 135 -4.79 0.04 13.45
N VAL A 136 -4.98 -0.43 14.67
CA VAL A 136 -5.69 0.29 15.73
C VAL A 136 -4.76 0.46 16.92
N TYR A 137 -4.72 1.66 17.46
CA TYR A 137 -4.08 1.98 18.73
C TYR A 137 -5.14 2.42 19.73
N ARG A 138 -5.20 1.75 20.87
CA ARG A 138 -6.01 2.17 22.01
C ARG A 138 -5.17 3.10 22.85
N ASN A 139 -5.58 4.36 22.93
CA ASN A 139 -4.85 5.37 23.67
C ASN A 139 -5.03 5.15 25.20
N PRO A 140 -4.00 4.70 25.91
CA PRO A 140 -4.11 4.46 27.35
C PRO A 140 -4.12 5.76 28.18
N ASP A 141 -3.76 6.88 27.56
CA ASP A 141 -3.73 8.21 28.19
C ASP A 141 -4.94 9.07 27.81
N PHE A 142 -5.95 8.48 27.14
CA PHE A 142 -7.18 9.19 26.82
C PHE A 142 -7.84 9.78 28.08
N GLY A 143 -8.21 11.05 27.99
CA GLY A 143 -8.81 11.79 29.11
C GLY A 143 -7.83 12.25 30.20
N ARG A 144 -6.52 11.98 30.03
CA ARG A 144 -5.48 12.50 30.94
C ARG A 144 -4.84 13.76 30.35
N GLN A 145 -4.58 14.71 31.21
CA GLN A 145 -3.81 15.89 30.84
C GLN A 145 -2.31 15.54 30.89
N LEU A 146 -1.71 15.33 29.73
CA LEU A 146 -0.27 15.14 29.62
C LEU A 146 0.43 16.50 29.52
N PRO A 147 1.66 16.63 30.09
CA PRO A 147 2.47 17.82 29.88
C PRO A 147 2.79 18.05 28.42
N ASP A 148 2.90 19.31 27.99
CA ASP A 148 3.25 19.67 26.60
C ASP A 148 4.63 19.16 26.17
N THR A 149 5.52 18.95 27.12
CA THR A 149 6.85 18.41 26.89
C THR A 149 7.10 17.22 27.79
N LEU A 150 7.45 16.09 27.19
CA LEU A 150 7.86 14.87 27.89
C LEU A 150 9.27 14.50 27.44
N PRO A 151 10.19 14.13 28.37
CA PRO A 151 11.51 13.65 27.97
C PRO A 151 11.38 12.40 27.11
N LEU A 152 12.15 12.32 26.01
CA LEU A 152 12.17 11.17 25.10
C LEU A 152 12.39 9.83 25.83
N LEU A 153 13.23 9.84 26.88
CA LEU A 153 13.50 8.67 27.73
C LEU A 153 12.25 8.12 28.43
N ALA A 154 11.23 8.96 28.68
CA ALA A 154 9.98 8.49 29.28
C ALA A 154 9.21 7.55 28.34
N PHE A 155 9.40 7.67 27.02
CA PHE A 155 8.73 6.85 26.03
C PHE A 155 9.47 5.56 25.68
N ASP A 156 10.78 5.57 25.75
CA ASP A 156 11.61 4.42 25.31
C ASP A 156 11.57 3.25 26.30
N LYS A 157 11.25 3.51 27.57
CA LYS A 157 11.27 2.51 28.64
C LYS A 157 9.89 2.11 29.16
N GLN A 158 8.82 2.77 28.70
CA GLN A 158 7.48 2.49 29.21
C GLN A 158 6.66 1.62 28.25
N PRO A 159 5.78 0.76 28.78
CA PRO A 159 4.91 -0.06 27.96
C PRO A 159 3.98 0.79 27.08
N LEU A 160 3.86 0.43 25.81
CA LEU A 160 3.07 1.16 24.81
C LEU A 160 1.56 1.13 25.07
N ASN A 161 1.09 0.15 25.85
CA ASN A 161 -0.32 -0.15 26.12
C ASN A 161 -0.75 0.19 27.55
N LYS A 162 0.11 0.85 28.32
CA LYS A 162 -0.21 1.33 29.68
C LYS A 162 -0.14 2.86 29.74
N PRO A 163 -0.88 3.51 30.68
CA PRO A 163 -0.76 4.94 30.92
C PRO A 163 0.68 5.33 31.22
N LEU A 164 1.10 6.51 30.76
CA LEU A 164 2.43 7.04 31.04
C LEU A 164 2.58 7.36 32.53
N GLU A 165 3.68 6.91 33.12
CA GLU A 165 4.15 7.38 34.40
C GLU A 165 4.84 8.74 34.19
N ILE A 166 4.16 9.81 34.61
CA ILE A 166 4.62 11.19 34.39
C ILE A 166 5.63 11.60 35.45
N ALA A 167 5.57 11.01 36.66
CA ALA A 167 6.57 11.20 37.68
C ALA A 167 7.87 10.49 37.26
N LEU A 168 8.85 11.25 36.77
CA LEU A 168 10.19 10.72 36.60
C LEU A 168 10.74 10.30 37.99
N PRO A 169 11.31 9.10 38.11
CA PRO A 169 12.09 8.80 39.31
C PRO A 169 13.23 9.80 39.41
N ALA A 170 13.36 10.36 40.62
CA ALA A 170 14.43 11.28 40.98
C ALA A 170 15.82 10.68 40.75
#